data_7dc183b34d4a04b00b9e31e8bbb75990
#
_entry.id   7dc183b34d4a04b00b9e31e8bbb75990
#
_cell.length_a   1.000
_cell.length_b   1.000
_cell.length_c   1.000
_cell.angle_alpha   90.00
_cell.angle_beta   90.00
_cell.angle_gamma   90.00
#
_symmetry.space_group_name_H-M   'P 1'
#
loop_
_entity.id
_entity.type
_entity.pdbx_description
1 polymer ?
#
loop_
_entity_poly.entity_id
_entity_poly.type
_entity_poly.pdbx_seq_one_letter_code
_entity_poly.pdbx_strand_id
1 'polypeptide(L)'
;TTVYKTAPDSWEAPVPDHTFTMYYYNEDLSTDTDMGKVDMWMWNAGLNGSYVFDETEYDAANNVTWFKKTITVAGSNVGKTVGLKARYDITQGWDGGSDTADRSFTISGDENEVLYYVDGSDPVHEKPVIVPTEKRYLVLDYENPGLKEKGITPQFYTWSSGYASVLTDFTYVGGDKWTVTIPAKPSCTKVDFCIALDSTGDPWIKDGGDHSVTFPSDQKVIYASMKAGSEPEIAMPYNIGYEVNAENQQVSYYYRDDAAFVDGTLKDMTVSVDVNGTEYPMTYNDTTKRFEYVKNGLTNGKTHYRYKANGNYVVDAFNSNSEKYNDADYSYFEYYKLNATVTAEVMNKSFNYNENNVVKFNVKQADTDTQKLEVASASIDVSSLGGSSEMPIEPELQAVTISATTDTALGIKTLPITVTDQYGNKFSTTVDVEITDRVKKNENDFDWDEAVVYFMMTDRFFDGNESNNTASG
;
A
#
# COMPACT_ATOMS: atom_id res chain seq x y z
N THR A 1 -12.25 85.07 14.85
CA THR A 1 -11.65 83.88 14.16
C THR A 1 -10.16 84.11 14.05
N THR A 2 -9.33 83.46 14.86
CA THR A 2 -7.89 83.54 14.81
C THR A 2 -7.45 82.67 13.65
N VAL A 3 -6.91 83.25 12.57
CA VAL A 3 -6.34 82.56 11.47
C VAL A 3 -4.86 82.33 11.82
N TYR A 4 -4.44 81.10 12.07
CA TYR A 4 -3.04 80.78 12.27
C TYR A 4 -2.38 80.84 10.89
N LYS A 5 -1.32 81.64 10.74
CA LYS A 5 -0.54 81.81 9.51
C LYS A 5 0.54 80.73 9.32
N THR A 6 0.82 79.97 10.36
CA THR A 6 1.77 78.89 10.37
C THR A 6 1.19 77.73 11.16
N ALA A 7 1.45 76.47 10.74
CA ALA A 7 1.12 75.30 11.54
C ALA A 7 1.82 75.37 12.88
N PRO A 8 1.22 74.90 13.98
CA PRO A 8 1.92 74.76 15.27
C PRO A 8 3.22 73.98 15.11
N ASP A 9 4.26 74.38 15.83
CA ASP A 9 5.60 73.71 15.79
C ASP A 9 5.52 72.18 16.11
N SER A 10 4.40 71.70 16.64
CA SER A 10 4.13 70.29 16.91
C SER A 10 3.22 69.61 15.87
N TRP A 11 2.90 70.29 14.76
CA TRP A 11 2.10 69.64 13.72
C TRP A 11 2.98 68.86 12.76
N GLU A 12 2.94 67.54 12.89
CA GLU A 12 3.54 66.65 11.88
C GLU A 12 2.45 66.21 10.92
N ALA A 13 2.78 66.22 9.63
CA ALA A 13 1.85 65.69 8.63
C ALA A 13 1.55 64.23 8.93
N PRO A 14 0.31 63.78 8.81
CA PRO A 14 -0.02 62.37 8.97
C PRO A 14 0.85 61.52 8.06
N VAL A 15 1.58 60.58 8.61
CA VAL A 15 2.30 59.60 7.83
C VAL A 15 1.27 58.75 7.06
N PRO A 16 1.33 58.72 5.70
CA PRO A 16 0.36 57.95 4.94
C PRO A 16 0.42 56.48 5.30
N ASP A 17 -0.71 55.80 5.17
CA ASP A 17 -0.76 54.36 5.36
C ASP A 17 0.24 53.66 4.43
N HIS A 18 0.79 52.58 4.94
CA HIS A 18 1.74 51.72 4.21
C HIS A 18 1.08 50.38 3.88
N THR A 19 1.36 49.87 2.68
CA THR A 19 0.81 48.62 2.16
C THR A 19 1.94 47.68 1.79
N PHE A 20 1.85 46.44 2.26
CA PHE A 20 2.76 45.38 1.84
C PHE A 20 1.99 44.16 1.35
N THR A 21 2.62 43.34 0.49
CA THR A 21 2.02 42.12 -0.03
C THR A 21 2.74 40.90 0.56
N MET A 22 1.95 40.00 1.19
CA MET A 22 2.43 38.74 1.71
C MET A 22 2.16 37.63 0.70
N TYR A 23 3.20 36.87 0.36
CA TYR A 23 3.17 35.63 -0.41
C TYR A 23 3.46 34.47 0.57
N TYR A 24 2.61 33.45 0.56
CA TYR A 24 2.79 32.28 1.39
C TYR A 24 2.79 31.01 0.53
N TYR A 25 3.71 30.11 0.81
CA TYR A 25 3.80 28.82 0.17
C TYR A 25 3.95 27.72 1.22
N ASN A 26 3.13 26.69 1.06
CA ASN A 26 3.23 25.43 1.79
C ASN A 26 3.00 24.32 0.78
N GLU A 27 3.95 23.38 0.67
CA GLU A 27 3.90 22.29 -0.33
C GLU A 27 2.73 21.31 -0.10
N ASP A 28 2.12 21.33 1.10
CA ASP A 28 1.00 20.46 1.46
C ASP A 28 -0.37 21.06 1.12
N LEU A 29 -0.40 22.34 0.73
CA LEU A 29 -1.63 23.06 0.46
C LEU A 29 -1.76 23.35 -1.03
N SER A 30 -2.99 23.23 -1.54
CA SER A 30 -3.32 23.61 -2.90
C SER A 30 -4.10 24.92 -2.91
N THR A 31 -3.64 25.90 -3.69
CA THR A 31 -4.36 27.15 -3.88
C THR A 31 -5.74 26.95 -4.51
N ASP A 32 -5.98 25.85 -5.22
CA ASP A 32 -7.27 25.52 -5.83
C ASP A 32 -8.31 25.03 -4.81
N THR A 33 -7.86 24.28 -3.79
CA THR A 33 -8.78 23.64 -2.81
C THR A 33 -8.79 24.33 -1.45
N ASP A 34 -7.69 25.01 -1.08
CA ASP A 34 -7.49 25.57 0.25
C ASP A 34 -7.62 27.10 0.31
N MET A 35 -7.93 27.73 -0.81
CA MET A 35 -8.21 29.16 -0.84
C MET A 35 -9.35 29.53 0.13
N GLY A 36 -9.11 30.55 0.95
CA GLY A 36 -10.04 30.96 1.99
C GLY A 36 -10.01 30.10 3.27
N LYS A 37 -9.23 29.02 3.29
CA LYS A 37 -9.01 28.17 4.47
C LYS A 37 -7.65 28.37 5.12
N VAL A 38 -6.79 29.20 4.53
CA VAL A 38 -5.44 29.51 4.99
C VAL A 38 -5.35 30.97 5.34
N ASP A 39 -4.81 31.30 6.50
CA ASP A 39 -4.57 32.67 6.93
C ASP A 39 -3.20 32.87 7.54
N MET A 40 -2.88 34.14 7.70
CA MET A 40 -1.79 34.61 8.52
C MET A 40 -2.35 35.25 9.76
N TRP A 41 -2.19 34.60 10.91
CA TRP A 41 -2.48 35.23 12.18
C TRP A 41 -1.35 36.18 12.56
N MET A 42 -1.63 37.49 12.66
CA MET A 42 -0.62 38.52 12.91
C MET A 42 -0.90 39.26 14.21
N TRP A 43 0.15 39.75 14.86
CA TRP A 43 0.10 40.57 16.06
C TRP A 43 1.22 41.61 16.08
N ASN A 44 1.07 42.65 16.91
CA ASN A 44 1.92 43.82 16.98
C ASN A 44 1.81 44.77 15.76
N ALA A 45 2.50 45.88 15.81
CA ALA A 45 2.58 46.89 14.75
C ALA A 45 1.20 47.30 14.18
N GLY A 46 0.18 47.40 15.03
CA GLY A 46 -1.17 47.73 14.61
C GLY A 46 -1.97 46.59 13.96
N LEU A 47 -1.39 45.43 13.88
CA LEU A 47 -2.04 44.22 13.37
C LEU A 47 -2.45 43.34 14.57
N ASN A 48 -3.65 42.75 14.51
CA ASN A 48 -4.10 41.81 15.53
C ASN A 48 -5.26 40.97 14.96
N GLY A 49 -4.98 39.79 14.52
CA GLY A 49 -6.01 38.86 14.04
C GLY A 49 -5.65 38.07 12.79
N SER A 50 -6.69 37.55 12.17
CA SER A 50 -6.67 36.69 11.00
C SER A 50 -6.62 37.49 9.71
N TYR A 51 -5.68 37.21 8.84
CA TYR A 51 -5.56 37.79 7.50
C TYR A 51 -5.66 36.64 6.48
N VAL A 52 -6.87 36.33 6.08
CA VAL A 52 -7.18 35.22 5.16
C VAL A 52 -6.64 35.54 3.78
N PHE A 53 -5.94 34.59 3.17
CA PHE A 53 -5.48 34.72 1.79
C PHE A 53 -6.66 34.66 0.82
N ASP A 54 -6.69 35.57 -0.13
CA ASP A 54 -7.81 35.76 -1.07
C ASP A 54 -7.37 35.94 -2.53
N GLU A 55 -6.06 35.93 -2.79
CA GLU A 55 -5.48 36.00 -4.11
C GLU A 55 -4.42 34.89 -4.28
N THR A 56 -4.07 34.59 -5.54
CA THR A 56 -2.99 33.70 -5.90
C THR A 56 -2.04 34.32 -6.91
N GLU A 57 -0.80 33.85 -6.96
CA GLU A 57 0.16 34.24 -8.01
C GLU A 57 1.01 33.05 -8.39
N TYR A 58 1.01 32.71 -9.70
CA TYR A 58 1.85 31.64 -10.22
C TYR A 58 3.28 32.13 -10.44
N ASP A 59 4.24 31.42 -9.89
CA ASP A 59 5.68 31.66 -10.03
C ASP A 59 6.30 30.63 -10.99
N ALA A 60 6.51 31.04 -12.23
CA ALA A 60 7.07 30.18 -13.26
C ALA A 60 8.54 29.78 -13.01
N ALA A 61 9.29 30.56 -12.23
CA ALA A 61 10.68 30.24 -11.90
C ALA A 61 10.82 29.09 -10.93
N ASN A 62 9.90 29.04 -9.95
CA ASN A 62 9.84 27.97 -8.94
C ASN A 62 8.82 26.89 -9.31
N ASN A 63 8.01 27.09 -10.35
CA ASN A 63 6.88 26.21 -10.72
C ASN A 63 5.91 25.96 -9.57
N VAL A 64 5.54 27.00 -8.82
CA VAL A 64 4.62 26.96 -7.70
C VAL A 64 3.57 28.05 -7.79
N THR A 65 2.44 27.90 -7.12
CA THR A 65 1.45 28.97 -6.95
C THR A 65 1.45 29.42 -5.49
N TRP A 66 1.65 30.71 -5.28
CA TRP A 66 1.65 31.34 -3.97
C TRP A 66 0.23 31.71 -3.54
N PHE A 67 -0.11 31.52 -2.28
CA PHE A 67 -1.20 32.26 -1.62
C PHE A 67 -0.75 33.72 -1.45
N LYS A 68 -1.63 34.66 -1.73
CA LYS A 68 -1.29 36.07 -1.73
C LYS A 68 -2.31 36.88 -0.95
N LYS A 69 -1.81 37.87 -0.19
CA LYS A 69 -2.64 38.83 0.56
C LYS A 69 -1.97 40.19 0.61
N THR A 70 -2.71 41.23 0.26
CA THR A 70 -2.30 42.62 0.45
C THR A 70 -2.81 43.14 1.77
N ILE A 71 -1.94 43.77 2.57
CA ILE A 71 -2.21 44.21 3.94
C ILE A 71 -1.82 45.69 4.08
N THR A 72 -2.71 46.50 4.66
CA THR A 72 -2.47 47.92 4.93
C THR A 72 -2.30 48.15 6.40
N VAL A 73 -1.32 48.95 6.79
CA VAL A 73 -1.05 49.40 8.17
C VAL A 73 -0.89 50.89 8.21
N ALA A 74 -1.18 51.49 9.38
CA ALA A 74 -0.91 52.91 9.55
C ALA A 74 0.61 53.16 9.35
N GLY A 75 0.97 54.25 8.67
CA GLY A 75 2.39 54.55 8.35
C GLY A 75 3.27 54.73 9.59
N SER A 76 2.70 55.06 10.73
CA SER A 76 3.42 55.07 12.03
C SER A 76 3.90 53.70 12.52
N ASN A 77 3.54 52.62 11.83
CA ASN A 77 3.96 51.26 12.11
C ASN A 77 5.16 50.80 11.26
N VAL A 78 5.57 51.58 10.26
CA VAL A 78 6.82 51.33 9.52
C VAL A 78 8.00 51.29 10.46
N GLY A 79 8.89 50.37 10.28
CA GLY A 79 10.02 50.09 11.15
C GLY A 79 9.72 49.26 12.40
N LYS A 80 8.45 48.86 12.62
CA LYS A 80 8.08 47.98 13.73
C LYS A 80 8.03 46.52 13.33
N THR A 81 8.27 45.66 14.31
CA THR A 81 8.23 44.21 14.11
C THR A 81 6.80 43.66 14.26
N VAL A 82 6.36 42.90 13.27
CA VAL A 82 5.15 42.10 13.26
C VAL A 82 5.48 40.67 13.64
N GLY A 83 4.73 40.10 14.58
CA GLY A 83 4.74 38.66 14.80
C GLY A 83 3.66 38.01 13.93
N LEU A 84 3.91 36.80 13.44
CA LEU A 84 2.96 36.07 12.61
C LEU A 84 3.08 34.56 12.75
N LYS A 85 2.00 33.88 12.37
CA LYS A 85 1.91 32.43 12.27
C LYS A 85 0.95 32.05 11.16
N ALA A 86 1.36 31.19 10.22
CA ALA A 86 0.47 30.61 9.23
C ALA A 86 -0.46 29.59 9.91
N ARG A 87 -1.74 29.59 9.52
CA ARG A 87 -2.73 28.60 9.99
C ARG A 87 -3.45 27.98 8.79
N TYR A 88 -3.80 26.70 8.93
CA TYR A 88 -4.41 25.87 7.90
C TYR A 88 -5.79 25.41 8.35
N ASP A 89 -6.72 25.20 7.44
CA ASP A 89 -8.11 24.84 7.72
C ASP A 89 -8.74 25.67 8.86
N ILE A 90 -8.68 26.98 8.70
CA ILE A 90 -9.15 27.95 9.71
C ILE A 90 -10.63 27.81 10.06
N THR A 91 -11.40 27.00 9.32
CA THR A 91 -12.77 26.61 9.66
C THR A 91 -12.83 25.82 10.97
N GLN A 92 -11.75 25.12 11.31
CA GLN A 92 -11.56 24.40 12.57
C GLN A 92 -10.87 25.26 13.67
N GLY A 93 -10.68 26.55 13.41
CA GLY A 93 -9.96 27.44 14.31
C GLY A 93 -8.48 27.06 14.45
N TRP A 94 -7.98 26.92 15.68
CA TRP A 94 -6.60 26.50 15.93
C TRP A 94 -6.39 24.99 15.82
N ASP A 95 -7.46 24.21 15.80
CA ASP A 95 -7.39 22.75 15.68
C ASP A 95 -7.13 22.32 14.21
N GLY A 96 -7.31 23.20 13.24
CA GLY A 96 -7.04 22.97 11.83
C GLY A 96 -5.54 22.85 11.48
N GLY A 97 -4.66 23.28 12.36
CA GLY A 97 -3.21 23.24 12.19
C GLY A 97 -2.54 24.58 11.95
N SER A 98 -1.23 24.63 12.14
CA SER A 98 -0.44 25.85 11.96
C SER A 98 1.05 25.53 11.79
N ASP A 99 1.84 26.51 11.31
CA ASP A 99 3.32 26.41 11.35
C ASP A 99 3.79 26.07 12.78
N THR A 100 4.88 25.32 12.84
CA THR A 100 5.46 24.83 14.11
C THR A 100 5.98 25.94 15.02
N ALA A 101 6.38 27.09 14.43
CA ALA A 101 6.94 28.21 15.18
C ALA A 101 6.25 29.54 14.89
N ASP A 102 6.31 30.45 15.87
CA ASP A 102 5.99 31.85 15.63
C ASP A 102 7.11 32.52 14.85
N ARG A 103 6.76 33.30 13.84
CA ARG A 103 7.69 33.99 12.96
C ARG A 103 7.56 35.50 13.19
N SER A 104 8.49 36.25 12.60
CA SER A 104 8.41 37.72 12.63
C SER A 104 9.12 38.36 11.45
N PHE A 105 8.70 39.57 11.11
CA PHE A 105 9.36 40.45 10.15
C PHE A 105 9.25 41.91 10.60
N THR A 106 10.07 42.78 10.03
CA THR A 106 9.98 44.21 10.24
C THR A 106 9.42 44.89 8.99
N ILE A 107 8.41 45.74 9.13
CA ILE A 107 7.84 46.51 8.03
C ILE A 107 8.93 47.46 7.53
N SER A 108 9.38 47.29 6.28
CA SER A 108 10.49 48.09 5.73
C SER A 108 10.05 49.50 5.36
N GLY A 109 8.81 49.67 4.93
CA GLY A 109 8.28 50.92 4.43
C GLY A 109 8.68 51.22 2.99
N ASP A 110 9.24 50.26 2.31
CA ASP A 110 9.60 50.41 0.90
C ASP A 110 8.33 50.50 0.03
N GLU A 111 8.40 51.29 -1.06
CA GLU A 111 7.32 51.33 -2.04
C GLU A 111 7.19 49.92 -2.67
N ASN A 112 5.98 49.34 -2.66
CA ASN A 112 5.68 47.98 -3.12
C ASN A 112 6.39 46.89 -2.29
N GLU A 113 6.45 47.05 -0.97
CA GLU A 113 7.02 46.06 -0.08
C GLU A 113 6.37 44.69 -0.27
N VAL A 114 7.19 43.67 -0.46
CA VAL A 114 6.77 42.26 -0.59
C VAL A 114 7.46 41.41 0.45
N LEU A 115 6.74 40.38 0.92
CA LEU A 115 7.24 39.39 1.84
C LEU A 115 6.90 37.99 1.33
N TYR A 116 7.90 37.12 1.29
CA TYR A 116 7.75 35.71 0.92
C TYR A 116 7.91 34.86 2.17
N TYR A 117 6.90 34.07 2.46
CA TYR A 117 6.93 33.14 3.57
C TYR A 117 6.73 31.71 3.06
N VAL A 118 7.79 30.91 3.13
CA VAL A 118 7.74 29.47 2.92
C VAL A 118 7.51 28.80 4.26
N ASP A 119 6.53 27.91 4.35
CA ASP A 119 6.19 27.24 5.60
C ASP A 119 7.43 26.61 6.26
N GLY A 120 7.54 26.75 7.58
CA GLY A 120 8.70 26.28 8.32
C GLY A 120 9.95 27.19 8.28
N SER A 121 9.95 28.31 7.50
CA SER A 121 11.08 29.26 7.43
C SER A 121 10.67 30.67 7.85
N ASP A 122 11.61 31.57 8.08
CA ASP A 122 11.29 32.96 8.38
C ASP A 122 10.90 33.70 7.11
N PRO A 123 9.94 34.67 7.18
CA PRO A 123 9.58 35.53 6.05
C PRO A 123 10.76 36.39 5.59
N VAL A 124 10.91 36.53 4.29
CA VAL A 124 11.99 37.30 3.64
C VAL A 124 11.44 38.26 2.58
N HIS A 125 12.15 39.36 2.32
CA HIS A 125 11.76 40.34 1.29
C HIS A 125 12.21 39.90 -0.12
N GLU A 126 13.23 39.07 -0.22
CA GLU A 126 13.69 38.53 -1.50
C GLU A 126 12.97 37.22 -1.79
N LYS A 127 12.55 37.03 -3.07
CA LYS A 127 11.88 35.80 -3.50
C LYS A 127 12.83 34.60 -3.32
N PRO A 128 12.47 33.62 -2.47
CA PRO A 128 13.29 32.44 -2.26
C PRO A 128 13.22 31.49 -3.45
N VAL A 129 14.24 30.66 -3.60
CA VAL A 129 14.19 29.47 -4.47
C VAL A 129 13.47 28.35 -3.72
N ILE A 130 12.38 27.89 -4.29
CA ILE A 130 11.64 26.73 -3.75
C ILE A 130 12.30 25.46 -4.27
N VAL A 131 12.88 24.69 -3.39
CA VAL A 131 13.36 23.35 -3.69
C VAL A 131 12.26 22.39 -3.26
N PRO A 132 11.56 21.71 -4.20
CA PRO A 132 10.55 20.73 -3.83
C PRO A 132 11.17 19.65 -2.95
N THR A 133 10.52 19.34 -1.86
CA THR A 133 10.96 18.28 -0.97
C THR A 133 10.81 16.94 -1.68
N GLU A 134 11.85 16.13 -1.72
CA GLU A 134 11.78 14.81 -2.33
C GLU A 134 10.78 13.94 -1.55
N LYS A 135 9.71 13.53 -2.21
CA LYS A 135 8.73 12.61 -1.62
C LYS A 135 9.34 11.24 -1.39
N ARG A 136 8.89 10.58 -0.33
CA ARG A 136 9.07 9.15 -0.09
C ARG A 136 7.76 8.45 -0.44
N TYR A 137 7.82 7.15 -0.70
CA TYR A 137 6.64 6.40 -1.12
C TYR A 137 6.52 5.10 -0.34
N LEU A 138 5.30 4.81 0.12
CA LEU A 138 4.90 3.46 0.51
C LEU A 138 4.15 2.84 -0.66
N VAL A 139 4.64 1.72 -1.15
CA VAL A 139 3.93 0.84 -2.08
C VAL A 139 3.42 -0.35 -1.27
N LEU A 140 2.11 -0.48 -1.17
CA LEU A 140 1.47 -1.58 -0.44
C LEU A 140 0.75 -2.49 -1.42
N ASP A 141 1.16 -3.75 -1.43
CA ASP A 141 0.46 -4.84 -2.10
C ASP A 141 -0.46 -5.55 -1.12
N TYR A 142 -1.72 -5.73 -1.50
CA TYR A 142 -2.75 -6.28 -0.65
C TYR A 142 -3.46 -7.44 -1.35
N GLU A 143 -3.53 -8.58 -0.67
CA GLU A 143 -4.21 -9.78 -1.15
C GLU A 143 -5.47 -10.03 -0.32
N ASN A 144 -6.63 -9.98 -1.00
CA ASN A 144 -7.91 -10.29 -0.38
C ASN A 144 -8.83 -10.99 -1.38
N PRO A 145 -9.00 -12.32 -1.22
CA PRO A 145 -9.82 -13.11 -2.12
C PRO A 145 -11.29 -12.64 -2.20
N GLY A 146 -11.82 -12.62 -3.40
CA GLY A 146 -13.24 -12.38 -3.66
C GLY A 146 -13.71 -10.93 -3.59
N LEU A 147 -12.85 -9.93 -3.32
CA LEU A 147 -13.27 -8.52 -3.34
C LEU A 147 -13.69 -8.08 -4.75
N LYS A 148 -12.93 -8.49 -5.76
CA LYS A 148 -13.21 -8.14 -7.16
C LYS A 148 -14.57 -8.66 -7.63
N GLU A 149 -14.90 -9.90 -7.28
CA GLU A 149 -16.18 -10.53 -7.62
C GLU A 149 -17.36 -9.87 -6.90
N LYS A 150 -17.13 -9.35 -5.69
CA LYS A 150 -18.14 -8.59 -4.92
C LYS A 150 -18.26 -7.14 -5.38
N GLY A 151 -17.44 -6.69 -6.34
CA GLY A 151 -17.41 -5.29 -6.79
C GLY A 151 -16.86 -4.31 -5.75
N ILE A 152 -16.08 -4.78 -4.78
CA ILE A 152 -15.49 -3.96 -3.72
C ILE A 152 -14.09 -3.52 -4.16
N THR A 153 -13.83 -2.22 -4.17
CA THR A 153 -12.50 -1.65 -4.30
C THR A 153 -12.01 -1.24 -2.92
N PRO A 154 -10.95 -1.87 -2.37
CA PRO A 154 -10.41 -1.46 -1.08
C PRO A 154 -9.80 -0.06 -1.17
N GLN A 155 -9.83 0.68 -0.06
CA GLN A 155 -9.31 2.04 0.05
C GLN A 155 -8.28 2.13 1.17
N PHE A 156 -7.16 2.77 0.89
CA PHE A 156 -6.12 3.07 1.86
C PHE A 156 -6.40 4.42 2.52
N TYR A 157 -6.33 4.49 3.84
CA TYR A 157 -6.44 5.71 4.60
C TYR A 157 -5.30 5.83 5.61
N THR A 158 -4.56 6.93 5.58
CA THR A 158 -3.46 7.21 6.51
C THR A 158 -3.62 8.56 7.17
N TRP A 159 -3.12 8.69 8.39
CA TRP A 159 -3.10 9.92 9.20
C TRP A 159 -1.69 10.33 9.62
N SER A 160 -0.65 9.66 9.13
CA SER A 160 0.73 9.88 9.57
C SER A 160 1.75 10.00 8.44
N SER A 161 1.33 10.07 7.17
CA SER A 161 2.26 10.26 6.04
C SER A 161 2.95 11.64 6.02
N GLY A 162 2.45 12.58 6.81
CA GLY A 162 2.85 13.98 6.82
C GLY A 162 2.06 14.84 5.85
N TYR A 163 1.25 14.24 4.97
CA TYR A 163 0.30 14.92 4.09
C TYR A 163 -1.12 14.80 4.64
N ALA A 164 -2.05 15.57 4.06
CA ALA A 164 -3.47 15.47 4.43
C ALA A 164 -4.00 14.05 4.26
N SER A 165 -4.81 13.61 5.22
CA SER A 165 -5.44 12.29 5.18
C SER A 165 -6.48 12.23 4.08
N VAL A 166 -6.30 11.32 3.13
CA VAL A 166 -7.24 11.07 2.03
C VAL A 166 -7.45 9.56 1.85
N LEU A 167 -8.66 9.19 1.44
CA LEU A 167 -8.94 7.84 0.98
C LEU A 167 -8.37 7.66 -0.43
N THR A 168 -7.53 6.67 -0.62
CA THR A 168 -6.90 6.35 -1.91
C THR A 168 -7.30 4.95 -2.33
N ASP A 169 -7.90 4.82 -3.51
CA ASP A 169 -8.33 3.53 -4.05
C ASP A 169 -7.13 2.66 -4.40
N PHE A 170 -7.21 1.39 -4.05
CA PHE A 170 -6.27 0.40 -4.56
C PHE A 170 -6.53 0.09 -6.03
N THR A 171 -5.47 -0.18 -6.77
CA THR A 171 -5.53 -0.68 -8.14
C THR A 171 -5.50 -2.20 -8.14
N TYR A 172 -6.47 -2.85 -8.80
CA TYR A 172 -6.48 -4.30 -8.97
C TYR A 172 -5.41 -4.74 -9.98
N VAL A 173 -4.59 -5.73 -9.61
CA VAL A 173 -3.49 -6.23 -10.44
C VAL A 173 -3.64 -7.70 -10.87
N GLY A 174 -4.78 -8.33 -10.54
CA GLY A 174 -5.07 -9.73 -10.88
C GLY A 174 -4.82 -10.70 -9.73
N GLY A 175 -5.41 -11.91 -9.79
CA GLY A 175 -5.16 -12.98 -8.82
C GLY A 175 -5.47 -12.59 -7.37
N ASP A 176 -6.59 -11.91 -7.13
CA ASP A 176 -7.01 -11.38 -5.81
C ASP A 176 -6.07 -10.33 -5.19
N LYS A 177 -5.14 -9.80 -5.98
CA LYS A 177 -4.11 -8.85 -5.56
C LYS A 177 -4.44 -7.43 -5.99
N TRP A 178 -4.12 -6.50 -5.10
CA TRP A 178 -4.34 -5.06 -5.22
C TRP A 178 -3.06 -4.32 -4.85
N THR A 179 -2.84 -3.13 -5.39
CA THR A 179 -1.68 -2.31 -5.05
C THR A 179 -2.07 -0.84 -4.88
N VAL A 180 -1.39 -0.13 -3.99
CA VAL A 180 -1.52 1.30 -3.81
C VAL A 180 -0.16 1.93 -3.60
N THR A 181 0.03 3.16 -4.06
CA THR A 181 1.25 3.94 -3.82
C THR A 181 0.89 5.23 -3.11
N ILE A 182 1.47 5.43 -1.93
CA ILE A 182 1.15 6.54 -1.03
C ILE A 182 2.39 7.40 -0.84
N PRO A 183 2.32 8.70 -1.13
CA PRO A 183 3.41 9.61 -0.81
C PRO A 183 3.52 9.84 0.70
N ALA A 184 4.75 10.02 1.17
CA ALA A 184 5.07 10.40 2.53
C ALA A 184 6.14 11.49 2.53
N LYS A 185 6.13 12.37 3.53
CA LYS A 185 7.18 13.37 3.69
C LYS A 185 8.52 12.73 4.03
N PRO A 186 9.65 13.35 3.68
CA PRO A 186 10.98 12.85 4.03
C PRO A 186 11.20 12.66 5.52
N SER A 187 10.55 13.47 6.35
CA SER A 187 10.58 13.37 7.82
C SER A 187 9.72 12.24 8.38
N CYS A 188 8.86 11.62 7.56
CA CYS A 188 8.00 10.53 7.99
C CYS A 188 8.84 9.29 8.32
N THR A 189 8.80 8.82 9.55
CA THR A 189 9.51 7.62 10.00
C THR A 189 8.61 6.39 10.07
N LYS A 190 7.29 6.59 9.98
CA LYS A 190 6.29 5.55 10.10
C LYS A 190 5.01 6.00 9.42
N VAL A 191 4.38 5.14 8.65
CA VAL A 191 3.04 5.34 8.11
C VAL A 191 2.07 4.45 8.87
N ASP A 192 1.14 5.07 9.61
CA ASP A 192 0.01 4.40 10.26
C ASP A 192 -1.21 4.52 9.35
N PHE A 193 -1.95 3.44 9.16
CA PHE A 193 -3.05 3.39 8.21
C PHE A 193 -4.09 2.32 8.55
N CYS A 194 -5.23 2.39 7.87
CA CYS A 194 -6.19 1.28 7.79
C CYS A 194 -6.63 1.06 6.34
N ILE A 195 -7.16 -0.13 6.06
CA ILE A 195 -7.78 -0.46 4.79
C ILE A 195 -9.30 -0.48 4.99
N ALA A 196 -10.01 0.42 4.31
CA ALA A 196 -11.46 0.45 4.30
C ALA A 196 -12.00 -0.40 3.15
N LEU A 197 -12.90 -1.31 3.47
CA LEU A 197 -13.65 -2.11 2.49
C LEU A 197 -14.99 -1.43 2.16
N ASP A 198 -15.51 -0.63 3.08
CA ASP A 198 -16.63 0.29 2.88
C ASP A 198 -16.45 1.50 3.78
N SER A 199 -16.27 2.66 3.15
CA SER A 199 -16.10 3.96 3.83
C SER A 199 -17.35 4.84 3.80
N THR A 200 -18.50 4.32 3.34
CA THR A 200 -19.75 5.08 3.21
C THR A 200 -20.52 5.18 4.52
N GLY A 201 -20.26 4.29 5.49
CA GLY A 201 -20.90 4.23 6.81
C GLY A 201 -20.04 4.84 7.92
N ASP A 202 -20.64 4.94 9.13
CA ASP A 202 -19.93 5.27 10.37
C ASP A 202 -20.38 4.27 11.45
N PRO A 203 -19.50 3.39 11.94
CA PRO A 203 -18.09 3.22 11.57
C PRO A 203 -17.87 2.59 10.18
N TRP A 204 -16.71 2.84 9.58
CA TRP A 204 -16.28 2.17 8.35
C TRP A 204 -16.14 0.67 8.55
N ILE A 205 -16.39 -0.09 7.48
CA ILE A 205 -16.00 -1.50 7.43
C ILE A 205 -14.53 -1.57 7.02
N LYS A 206 -13.68 -2.04 7.94
CA LYS A 206 -12.24 -2.15 7.75
C LYS A 206 -11.82 -3.61 7.58
N ASP A 207 -10.68 -3.82 6.94
CA ASP A 207 -9.98 -5.10 6.99
C ASP A 207 -9.08 -5.15 8.24
N GLY A 208 -9.59 -5.76 9.29
CA GLY A 208 -8.89 -5.82 10.58
C GLY A 208 -8.85 -4.47 11.32
N GLY A 209 -7.72 -4.20 11.94
CA GLY A 209 -7.48 -2.99 12.73
C GLY A 209 -6.73 -1.90 11.99
N ASP A 210 -5.99 -1.12 12.77
CA ASP A 210 -5.04 -0.14 12.24
C ASP A 210 -3.66 -0.82 12.13
N HIS A 211 -2.95 -0.52 11.05
CA HIS A 211 -1.66 -1.10 10.69
C HIS A 211 -0.58 -0.03 10.63
N SER A 212 0.69 -0.46 10.56
CA SER A 212 1.79 0.47 10.39
C SER A 212 2.96 -0.11 9.60
N VAL A 213 3.65 0.76 8.85
CA VAL A 213 4.91 0.45 8.17
C VAL A 213 5.96 1.47 8.59
N THR A 214 7.11 0.99 9.05
CA THR A 214 8.25 1.84 9.42
C THR A 214 9.05 2.19 8.17
N PHE A 215 9.44 3.47 8.03
CA PHE A 215 10.32 3.95 6.97
C PHE A 215 11.75 4.03 7.48
N PRO A 216 12.67 3.18 7.01
CA PRO A 216 14.10 3.37 7.23
C PRO A 216 14.56 4.72 6.64
N SER A 217 15.46 5.43 7.33
CA SER A 217 15.82 6.81 7.02
C SER A 217 16.45 7.03 5.66
N ASP A 218 17.04 6.00 5.07
CA ASP A 218 17.82 6.03 3.82
C ASP A 218 17.04 5.53 2.59
N GLN A 219 15.79 5.06 2.77
CA GLN A 219 15.00 4.52 1.67
C GLN A 219 13.97 5.53 1.16
N LYS A 220 13.97 5.74 -0.15
CA LYS A 220 12.99 6.60 -0.82
C LYS A 220 11.66 5.90 -1.04
N VAL A 221 11.68 4.61 -1.36
CA VAL A 221 10.49 3.78 -1.59
C VAL A 221 10.54 2.57 -0.68
N ILE A 222 9.46 2.32 0.03
CA ILE A 222 9.25 1.13 0.86
C ILE A 222 8.19 0.28 0.20
N TYR A 223 8.48 -0.99 0.04
CA TYR A 223 7.54 -1.97 -0.45
C TYR A 223 7.09 -2.86 0.71
N ALA A 224 5.79 -2.99 0.86
CA ALA A 224 5.18 -3.86 1.83
C ALA A 224 4.07 -4.69 1.18
N SER A 225 3.82 -5.87 1.72
CA SER A 225 2.68 -6.70 1.34
C SER A 225 1.91 -7.14 2.57
N MET A 226 0.61 -7.35 2.42
CA MET A 226 -0.23 -7.91 3.46
C MET A 226 -1.36 -8.75 2.86
N LYS A 227 -1.82 -9.72 3.62
CA LYS A 227 -3.05 -10.47 3.32
C LYS A 227 -4.19 -9.95 4.18
N ALA A 228 -5.42 -10.20 3.73
CA ALA A 228 -6.62 -9.88 4.50
C ALA A 228 -6.50 -10.35 5.96
N GLY A 229 -6.74 -9.42 6.89
CA GLY A 229 -6.68 -9.68 8.34
C GLY A 229 -5.28 -9.92 8.91
N SER A 230 -4.19 -9.64 8.16
CA SER A 230 -2.81 -9.79 8.65
C SER A 230 -2.10 -8.44 8.79
N GLU A 231 -0.95 -8.43 9.47
CA GLU A 231 -0.07 -7.26 9.50
C GLU A 231 0.76 -7.14 8.22
N PRO A 232 1.13 -5.91 7.79
CA PRO A 232 1.99 -5.71 6.64
C PRO A 232 3.42 -6.16 6.92
N GLU A 233 4.03 -6.79 5.92
CA GLU A 233 5.44 -7.20 5.93
C GLU A 233 6.20 -6.47 4.83
N ILE A 234 7.45 -6.09 5.07
CA ILE A 234 8.33 -5.54 4.04
C ILE A 234 8.60 -6.65 3.02
N ALA A 235 8.25 -6.41 1.77
CA ALA A 235 8.28 -7.41 0.72
C ALA A 235 8.60 -6.81 -0.64
N MET A 236 9.04 -7.68 -1.56
CA MET A 236 9.17 -7.34 -2.98
C MET A 236 7.78 -7.14 -3.59
N PRO A 237 7.57 -6.09 -4.40
CA PRO A 237 6.29 -5.90 -5.07
C PRO A 237 6.11 -6.92 -6.19
N TYR A 238 4.92 -7.49 -6.31
CA TYR A 238 4.58 -8.40 -7.41
C TYR A 238 4.22 -7.68 -8.73
N ASN A 239 4.20 -6.36 -8.72
CA ASN A 239 3.89 -5.51 -9.89
C ASN A 239 5.11 -4.90 -10.58
N ILE A 240 6.32 -5.21 -10.11
CA ILE A 240 7.61 -4.81 -10.70
C ILE A 240 8.54 -6.01 -10.76
N GLY A 241 9.43 -6.06 -11.75
CA GLY A 241 10.44 -7.11 -11.89
C GLY A 241 10.10 -8.10 -13.00
N TYR A 242 10.29 -9.39 -12.71
CA TYR A 242 10.03 -10.43 -13.69
C TYR A 242 9.27 -11.62 -13.08
N GLU A 243 8.63 -12.37 -13.95
CA GLU A 243 7.96 -13.62 -13.60
C GLU A 243 8.28 -14.70 -14.65
N VAL A 244 8.79 -15.83 -14.20
CA VAL A 244 9.09 -16.98 -15.05
C VAL A 244 7.89 -17.90 -15.11
N ASN A 245 7.39 -18.15 -16.32
CA ASN A 245 6.42 -19.20 -16.61
C ASN A 245 7.13 -20.35 -17.32
N ALA A 246 7.62 -21.30 -16.54
CA ALA A 246 8.36 -22.44 -17.06
C ALA A 246 7.50 -23.36 -17.93
N GLU A 247 6.22 -23.48 -17.66
CA GLU A 247 5.26 -24.30 -18.43
C GLU A 247 5.11 -23.78 -19.87
N ASN A 248 4.91 -22.48 -20.02
CA ASN A 248 4.76 -21.83 -21.33
C ASN A 248 6.08 -21.37 -21.95
N GLN A 249 7.22 -21.61 -21.28
CA GLN A 249 8.56 -21.16 -21.71
C GLN A 249 8.59 -19.63 -21.96
N GLN A 250 8.05 -18.87 -21.02
CA GLN A 250 7.88 -17.42 -21.11
C GLN A 250 8.47 -16.71 -19.89
N VAL A 251 8.86 -15.46 -20.09
CA VAL A 251 9.16 -14.51 -19.00
C VAL A 251 8.34 -13.27 -19.21
N SER A 252 7.60 -12.86 -18.18
CA SER A 252 6.93 -11.59 -18.13
C SER A 252 7.80 -10.58 -17.39
N TYR A 253 7.95 -9.38 -17.95
CA TYR A 253 8.68 -8.28 -17.34
C TYR A 253 7.69 -7.17 -17.03
N TYR A 254 7.84 -6.56 -15.86
CA TYR A 254 6.95 -5.53 -15.33
C TYR A 254 7.76 -4.34 -14.85
N TYR A 255 7.31 -3.14 -15.20
CA TYR A 255 7.95 -1.91 -14.75
C TYR A 255 6.90 -0.86 -14.36
N ARG A 256 7.12 -0.20 -13.24
CA ARG A 256 6.39 0.98 -12.79
C ARG A 256 7.34 1.96 -12.12
N ASP A 257 7.25 3.23 -12.49
CA ASP A 257 7.83 4.33 -11.74
C ASP A 257 6.77 4.88 -10.79
N ASP A 258 6.98 4.74 -9.48
CA ASP A 258 5.98 5.10 -8.49
C ASP A 258 5.77 6.61 -8.37
N ALA A 259 6.79 7.43 -8.62
CA ALA A 259 6.65 8.88 -8.66
C ALA A 259 5.78 9.31 -9.84
N ALA A 260 6.07 8.78 -11.04
CA ALA A 260 5.26 9.03 -12.22
C ALA A 260 3.83 8.50 -12.09
N PHE A 261 3.63 7.39 -11.38
CA PHE A 261 2.30 6.87 -11.09
C PHE A 261 1.48 7.84 -10.22
N VAL A 262 2.05 8.34 -9.14
CA VAL A 262 1.40 9.31 -8.23
C VAL A 262 1.14 10.64 -8.95
N ASP A 263 2.08 11.11 -9.77
CA ASP A 263 1.95 12.36 -10.52
C ASP A 263 1.03 12.21 -11.76
N GLY A 264 0.54 11.00 -12.05
CA GLY A 264 -0.35 10.72 -13.19
C GLY A 264 0.34 10.72 -14.55
N THR A 265 1.68 10.77 -14.59
CA THR A 265 2.50 10.85 -15.82
C THR A 265 3.03 9.50 -16.29
N LEU A 266 2.78 8.42 -15.52
CA LEU A 266 3.32 7.08 -15.82
C LEU A 266 2.99 6.60 -17.24
N LYS A 267 1.75 6.79 -17.70
CA LYS A 267 1.29 6.37 -19.04
C LYS A 267 2.00 7.09 -20.19
N ASP A 268 2.59 8.27 -19.92
CA ASP A 268 3.27 9.11 -20.91
C ASP A 268 4.75 8.76 -21.03
N MET A 269 5.25 7.84 -20.20
CA MET A 269 6.63 7.37 -20.26
C MET A 269 6.86 6.45 -21.47
N THR A 270 8.09 6.46 -21.98
CA THR A 270 8.57 5.46 -22.93
C THR A 270 9.42 4.44 -22.17
N VAL A 271 8.98 3.19 -22.16
CA VAL A 271 9.65 2.13 -21.42
C VAL A 271 9.97 0.96 -22.34
N SER A 272 11.18 0.41 -22.22
CA SER A 272 11.58 -0.85 -22.84
C SER A 272 12.30 -1.72 -21.81
N VAL A 273 12.34 -3.04 -22.05
CA VAL A 273 13.21 -3.97 -21.34
C VAL A 273 14.35 -4.39 -22.29
N ASP A 274 15.57 -4.26 -21.81
CA ASP A 274 16.77 -4.76 -22.50
C ASP A 274 17.06 -6.17 -21.93
N VAL A 275 16.91 -7.19 -22.77
CA VAL A 275 17.17 -8.58 -22.40
C VAL A 275 18.36 -9.10 -23.20
N ASN A 276 19.44 -9.43 -22.51
CA ASN A 276 20.71 -9.89 -23.09
C ASN A 276 21.25 -8.97 -24.20
N GLY A 277 21.10 -7.63 -24.02
CA GLY A 277 21.56 -6.62 -24.98
C GLY A 277 20.59 -6.33 -26.12
N THR A 278 19.38 -6.88 -26.09
CA THR A 278 18.33 -6.56 -27.06
C THR A 278 17.17 -5.85 -26.38
N GLU A 279 16.83 -4.66 -26.87
CA GLU A 279 15.71 -3.86 -26.34
C GLU A 279 14.38 -4.31 -26.95
N TYR A 280 13.37 -4.44 -26.07
CA TYR A 280 11.98 -4.74 -26.42
C TYR A 280 11.08 -3.67 -25.83
N PRO A 281 10.24 -3.00 -26.63
CA PRO A 281 9.31 -2.01 -26.11
C PRO A 281 8.28 -2.67 -25.20
N MET A 282 8.00 -2.03 -24.06
CA MET A 282 6.98 -2.45 -23.13
C MET A 282 5.69 -1.69 -23.38
N THR A 283 4.55 -2.33 -23.13
CA THR A 283 3.23 -1.72 -23.31
C THR A 283 2.66 -1.35 -21.94
N TYR A 284 2.15 -0.12 -21.84
CA TYR A 284 1.43 0.30 -20.65
C TYR A 284 0.07 -0.43 -20.55
N ASN A 285 -0.20 -1.02 -19.41
CA ASN A 285 -1.48 -1.66 -19.09
C ASN A 285 -2.27 -0.74 -18.14
N ASP A 286 -3.37 -0.18 -18.64
CA ASP A 286 -4.19 0.76 -17.87
C ASP A 286 -4.93 0.11 -16.70
N THR A 287 -5.16 -1.20 -16.74
CA THR A 287 -5.80 -1.95 -15.64
C THR A 287 -4.83 -2.18 -14.48
N THR A 288 -3.61 -2.63 -14.79
CA THR A 288 -2.59 -2.95 -13.77
C THR A 288 -1.71 -1.75 -13.41
N LYS A 289 -1.85 -0.64 -14.16
CA LYS A 289 -1.07 0.60 -13.97
C LYS A 289 0.45 0.35 -13.97
N ARG A 290 0.93 -0.45 -14.91
CA ARG A 290 2.35 -0.75 -15.10
C ARG A 290 2.65 -1.02 -16.58
N PHE A 291 3.93 -0.99 -16.95
CA PHE A 291 4.40 -1.44 -18.26
C PHE A 291 4.66 -2.94 -18.21
N GLU A 292 4.32 -3.63 -19.29
CA GLU A 292 4.39 -5.09 -19.39
C GLU A 292 5.00 -5.52 -20.72
N TYR A 293 5.82 -6.58 -20.68
CA TYR A 293 6.32 -7.27 -21.87
C TYR A 293 6.46 -8.74 -21.57
N VAL A 294 5.98 -9.60 -22.47
CA VAL A 294 6.13 -11.06 -22.38
C VAL A 294 7.09 -11.52 -23.46
N LYS A 295 8.20 -12.14 -23.03
CA LYS A 295 9.20 -12.75 -23.91
C LYS A 295 9.00 -14.24 -23.95
N ASN A 296 8.83 -14.79 -25.15
CA ASN A 296 8.81 -16.23 -25.41
C ASN A 296 10.23 -16.78 -25.59
N GLY A 297 10.39 -18.08 -25.40
CA GLY A 297 11.65 -18.78 -25.65
C GLY A 297 12.60 -18.70 -24.46
N LEU A 298 12.11 -19.08 -23.28
CA LEU A 298 12.93 -19.25 -22.07
C LEU A 298 14.01 -20.31 -22.31
N THR A 299 15.26 -19.99 -22.04
CA THR A 299 16.42 -20.86 -22.26
C THR A 299 17.16 -21.14 -20.97
N ASN A 300 17.84 -22.31 -20.89
CA ASN A 300 18.67 -22.65 -19.76
C ASN A 300 19.84 -21.67 -19.59
N GLY A 301 20.15 -21.35 -18.35
CA GLY A 301 21.23 -20.45 -17.94
C GLY A 301 20.76 -19.09 -17.44
N LYS A 302 21.73 -18.17 -17.39
CA LYS A 302 21.45 -16.79 -16.97
C LYS A 302 20.78 -15.99 -18.06
N THR A 303 19.77 -15.22 -17.69
CA THR A 303 19.17 -14.19 -18.51
C THR A 303 19.39 -12.84 -17.84
N HIS A 304 20.12 -11.95 -18.52
CA HIS A 304 20.38 -10.59 -18.04
C HIS A 304 19.29 -9.66 -18.54
N TYR A 305 18.82 -8.76 -17.69
CA TYR A 305 17.82 -7.78 -18.07
C TYR A 305 18.00 -6.47 -17.29
N ARG A 306 17.50 -5.38 -17.87
CA ARG A 306 17.36 -4.06 -17.24
C ARG A 306 16.25 -3.30 -17.95
N TYR A 307 15.74 -2.28 -17.34
CA TYR A 307 14.74 -1.42 -17.95
C TYR A 307 15.38 -0.17 -18.52
N LYS A 308 14.73 0.42 -19.52
CA LYS A 308 15.08 1.73 -20.05
C LYS A 308 13.82 2.60 -19.99
N ALA A 309 13.81 3.56 -19.06
CA ALA A 309 12.69 4.46 -18.79
C ALA A 309 13.06 5.87 -19.24
N ASN A 310 12.30 6.45 -20.18
CA ASN A 310 12.56 7.76 -20.76
C ASN A 310 14.03 7.94 -21.20
N GLY A 311 14.62 6.90 -21.80
CA GLY A 311 16.00 6.90 -22.30
C GLY A 311 17.08 6.54 -21.27
N ASN A 312 16.75 6.43 -19.98
CA ASN A 312 17.70 6.10 -18.92
C ASN A 312 17.62 4.62 -18.57
N TYR A 313 18.76 3.93 -18.48
CA TYR A 313 18.81 2.55 -18.04
C TYR A 313 18.68 2.44 -16.51
N VAL A 314 17.86 1.51 -16.08
CA VAL A 314 17.56 1.21 -14.67
C VAL A 314 17.64 -0.30 -14.46
N VAL A 315 18.45 -0.73 -13.51
CA VAL A 315 18.45 -2.13 -13.04
C VAL A 315 17.22 -2.37 -12.18
N ASP A 316 16.79 -3.62 -12.07
CA ASP A 316 15.73 -4.01 -11.17
C ASP A 316 16.24 -3.92 -9.72
N ALA A 317 15.85 -2.86 -9.02
CA ALA A 317 16.27 -2.61 -7.65
C ALA A 317 15.78 -3.69 -6.65
N PHE A 318 14.81 -4.50 -7.04
CA PHE A 318 14.22 -5.56 -6.20
C PHE A 318 14.82 -6.93 -6.48
N ASN A 319 15.63 -7.06 -7.55
CA ASN A 319 16.39 -8.26 -7.81
C ASN A 319 17.82 -8.09 -7.24
N SER A 320 18.12 -8.82 -6.17
CA SER A 320 19.45 -8.82 -5.55
C SER A 320 20.56 -9.37 -6.45
N ASN A 321 20.19 -10.11 -7.51
CA ASN A 321 21.13 -10.66 -8.47
C ASN A 321 21.43 -9.62 -9.55
N SER A 322 22.60 -9.02 -9.45
CA SER A 322 23.09 -8.05 -10.44
C SER A 322 24.56 -8.27 -10.74
N GLU A 323 24.96 -8.05 -11.98
CA GLU A 323 26.35 -8.14 -12.41
C GLU A 323 26.61 -7.27 -13.66
N LYS A 324 27.87 -7.11 -14.01
CA LYS A 324 28.26 -6.49 -15.29
C LYS A 324 28.05 -7.48 -16.43
N TYR A 325 27.25 -7.05 -17.40
CA TYR A 325 27.07 -7.76 -18.68
C TYR A 325 27.32 -6.75 -19.83
N ASN A 326 28.25 -7.06 -20.74
CA ASN A 326 28.69 -6.15 -21.80
C ASN A 326 29.08 -4.76 -21.26
N ASP A 327 29.88 -4.71 -20.19
CA ASP A 327 30.37 -3.50 -19.52
C ASP A 327 29.30 -2.60 -18.88
N ALA A 328 28.05 -3.04 -18.82
CA ALA A 328 26.94 -2.32 -18.20
C ALA A 328 26.31 -3.12 -17.06
N ASP A 329 25.60 -2.43 -16.14
CA ASP A 329 24.90 -3.06 -15.03
C ASP A 329 23.60 -3.69 -15.51
N TYR A 330 23.38 -4.94 -15.17
CA TYR A 330 22.18 -5.71 -15.41
C TYR A 330 21.76 -6.49 -14.18
N SER A 331 20.48 -6.62 -13.98
CA SER A 331 19.91 -7.68 -13.14
C SER A 331 19.88 -8.98 -13.91
N TYR A 332 19.88 -10.11 -13.22
CA TYR A 332 19.75 -11.41 -13.88
C TYR A 332 18.91 -12.38 -13.06
N PHE A 333 18.40 -13.39 -13.75
CA PHE A 333 17.84 -14.60 -13.15
C PHE A 333 18.42 -15.82 -13.84
N GLU A 334 18.35 -16.97 -13.17
CA GLU A 334 18.73 -18.25 -13.72
C GLU A 334 17.50 -19.12 -13.92
N TYR A 335 17.47 -19.82 -15.04
CA TYR A 335 16.47 -20.81 -15.34
C TYR A 335 17.13 -22.07 -15.89
N TYR A 336 16.68 -23.22 -15.42
CA TYR A 336 17.02 -24.52 -16.01
C TYR A 336 15.78 -25.37 -16.09
N LYS A 337 15.51 -25.91 -17.28
CA LYS A 337 14.47 -26.90 -17.43
C LYS A 337 14.95 -28.21 -16.84
N LEU A 338 14.33 -28.65 -15.77
CA LEU A 338 14.58 -29.92 -15.13
C LEU A 338 13.48 -30.91 -15.45
N ASN A 339 13.79 -32.18 -15.32
CA ASN A 339 12.86 -33.29 -15.49
C ASN A 339 12.82 -34.13 -14.21
N ALA A 340 11.64 -34.42 -13.73
CA ALA A 340 11.47 -35.24 -12.53
C ALA A 340 10.20 -36.07 -12.61
N THR A 341 10.22 -37.20 -11.89
CA THR A 341 9.04 -38.02 -11.64
C THR A 341 8.64 -37.84 -10.20
N VAL A 342 7.36 -37.49 -9.97
CA VAL A 342 6.77 -37.44 -8.63
C VAL A 342 5.95 -38.70 -8.41
N THR A 343 6.13 -39.33 -7.26
CA THR A 343 5.31 -40.45 -6.79
C THR A 343 4.64 -40.05 -5.47
N ALA A 344 3.45 -40.56 -5.23
CA ALA A 344 2.74 -40.30 -3.98
C ALA A 344 2.09 -41.57 -3.41
N GLU A 345 1.96 -41.59 -2.11
CA GLU A 345 1.31 -42.67 -1.38
C GLU A 345 0.49 -42.11 -0.20
N VAL A 346 -0.57 -42.82 0.16
CA VAL A 346 -1.34 -42.55 1.38
C VAL A 346 -0.98 -43.60 2.44
N MET A 347 -0.96 -43.21 3.70
CA MET A 347 -0.69 -44.11 4.81
C MET A 347 -1.78 -45.18 4.93
N ASN A 348 -3.05 -44.80 4.81
CA ASN A 348 -4.19 -45.69 4.78
C ASN A 348 -4.93 -45.53 3.45
N LYS A 349 -5.21 -46.64 2.78
CA LYS A 349 -5.94 -46.62 1.49
C LYS A 349 -7.38 -46.16 1.63
N SER A 350 -7.95 -46.29 2.82
CA SER A 350 -9.29 -45.81 3.15
C SER A 350 -9.31 -45.18 4.54
N PHE A 351 -10.18 -44.20 4.74
CA PHE A 351 -10.45 -43.55 6.03
C PHE A 351 -11.85 -42.91 6.01
N ASN A 352 -12.37 -42.56 7.16
CA ASN A 352 -13.64 -41.87 7.31
C ASN A 352 -13.45 -40.45 7.88
N TYR A 353 -14.54 -39.65 7.95
CA TYR A 353 -14.48 -38.25 8.38
C TYR A 353 -14.02 -38.01 9.84
N ASN A 354 -13.98 -39.07 10.66
CA ASN A 354 -13.45 -39.01 12.04
C ASN A 354 -11.97 -39.38 12.14
N GLU A 355 -11.33 -39.66 11.03
CA GLU A 355 -9.94 -40.08 10.96
C GLU A 355 -9.13 -39.10 10.15
N ASN A 356 -7.86 -38.96 10.51
CA ASN A 356 -6.88 -38.27 9.70
C ASN A 356 -6.07 -39.29 8.91
N ASN A 357 -5.64 -38.90 7.73
CA ASN A 357 -4.75 -39.68 6.91
C ASN A 357 -3.50 -38.86 6.54
N VAL A 358 -2.45 -39.52 6.16
CA VAL A 358 -1.21 -38.84 5.74
C VAL A 358 -0.92 -39.21 4.30
N VAL A 359 -0.71 -38.17 3.48
CA VAL A 359 -0.20 -38.29 2.13
C VAL A 359 1.28 -37.93 2.12
N LYS A 360 2.10 -38.77 1.49
CA LYS A 360 3.52 -38.51 1.27
C LYS A 360 3.80 -38.47 -0.23
N PHE A 361 4.77 -37.64 -0.64
CA PHE A 361 5.28 -37.67 -1.99
C PHE A 361 6.81 -37.82 -2.01
N ASN A 362 7.33 -38.25 -3.12
CA ASN A 362 8.76 -38.31 -3.38
C ASN A 362 9.05 -37.80 -4.79
N VAL A 363 10.13 -37.04 -4.94
CA VAL A 363 10.58 -36.49 -6.22
C VAL A 363 11.89 -37.19 -6.62
N LYS A 364 11.89 -37.79 -7.78
CA LYS A 364 13.09 -38.38 -8.40
C LYS A 364 13.47 -37.58 -9.64
N GLN A 365 14.57 -36.84 -9.56
CA GLN A 365 15.15 -36.12 -10.67
C GLN A 365 15.69 -37.07 -11.75
N ALA A 366 15.61 -36.65 -13.01
CA ALA A 366 16.20 -37.38 -14.11
C ALA A 366 17.74 -37.29 -14.07
N ASP A 367 18.41 -38.42 -14.36
CA ASP A 367 19.88 -38.51 -14.36
C ASP A 367 20.55 -37.67 -15.46
N THR A 368 19.76 -37.17 -16.43
CA THR A 368 20.24 -36.36 -17.56
C THR A 368 20.36 -34.86 -17.21
N ASP A 369 19.78 -34.43 -16.11
CA ASP A 369 19.80 -33.04 -15.72
C ASP A 369 21.16 -32.66 -15.12
N THR A 370 21.67 -31.48 -15.48
CA THR A 370 22.97 -30.98 -15.03
C THR A 370 22.92 -30.16 -13.75
N GLN A 371 21.73 -29.65 -13.42
CA GLN A 371 21.48 -28.88 -12.21
C GLN A 371 20.69 -29.71 -11.21
N LYS A 372 20.99 -29.54 -9.92
CA LYS A 372 20.26 -30.21 -8.84
C LYS A 372 18.86 -29.63 -8.73
N LEU A 373 17.86 -30.48 -8.61
CA LEU A 373 16.50 -30.11 -8.31
C LEU A 373 16.35 -29.87 -6.79
N GLU A 374 15.76 -28.73 -6.45
CA GLU A 374 15.32 -28.41 -5.09
C GLU A 374 13.84 -28.07 -5.13
N VAL A 375 13.07 -28.66 -4.23
CA VAL A 375 11.62 -28.40 -4.15
C VAL A 375 11.41 -27.04 -3.49
N ALA A 376 10.87 -26.09 -4.25
CA ALA A 376 10.54 -24.74 -3.75
C ALA A 376 9.16 -24.72 -3.10
N SER A 377 8.18 -25.44 -3.66
CA SER A 377 6.84 -25.57 -3.09
C SER A 377 6.17 -26.86 -3.51
N ALA A 378 5.22 -27.32 -2.72
CA ALA A 378 4.36 -28.43 -3.07
C ALA A 378 2.94 -28.16 -2.55
N SER A 379 1.92 -28.66 -3.27
CA SER A 379 0.52 -28.56 -2.86
C SER A 379 -0.26 -29.82 -3.24
N ILE A 380 -1.35 -30.05 -2.54
CA ILE A 380 -2.33 -31.10 -2.84
C ILE A 380 -3.72 -30.49 -2.96
N ASP A 381 -4.47 -30.91 -3.96
CA ASP A 381 -5.87 -30.57 -4.11
C ASP A 381 -6.73 -31.54 -3.28
N VAL A 382 -7.30 -31.04 -2.20
CA VAL A 382 -8.21 -31.77 -1.31
C VAL A 382 -9.63 -31.22 -1.38
N SER A 383 -9.99 -30.51 -2.44
CA SER A 383 -11.34 -29.96 -2.63
C SER A 383 -12.41 -31.06 -2.67
N SER A 384 -12.08 -32.24 -3.20
CA SER A 384 -12.95 -33.41 -3.20
C SER A 384 -13.20 -34.01 -1.79
N LEU A 385 -12.42 -33.60 -0.79
CA LEU A 385 -12.60 -33.93 0.61
C LEU A 385 -13.27 -32.79 1.42
N GLY A 386 -13.65 -31.68 0.75
CA GLY A 386 -14.21 -30.49 1.40
C GLY A 386 -13.16 -29.45 1.84
N GLY A 387 -11.91 -29.62 1.42
CA GLY A 387 -10.80 -28.70 1.74
C GLY A 387 -10.39 -27.80 0.58
N SER A 388 -9.17 -27.26 0.65
CA SER A 388 -8.60 -26.36 -0.37
C SER A 388 -8.18 -27.10 -1.64
N SER A 389 -8.28 -26.46 -2.80
CA SER A 389 -7.68 -26.94 -4.05
C SER A 389 -6.16 -26.77 -4.11
N GLU A 390 -5.58 -25.98 -3.21
CA GLU A 390 -4.13 -25.72 -3.12
C GLU A 390 -3.65 -25.79 -1.65
N MET A 391 -3.90 -26.92 -0.98
CA MET A 391 -3.40 -27.13 0.38
C MET A 391 -1.90 -27.30 0.34
N PRO A 392 -1.11 -26.45 1.03
CA PRO A 392 0.35 -26.53 0.97
C PRO A 392 0.88 -27.79 1.66
N ILE A 393 1.97 -28.33 1.11
CA ILE A 393 2.79 -29.39 1.72
C ILE A 393 4.16 -28.80 1.99
N GLU A 394 4.64 -28.94 3.23
CA GLU A 394 6.00 -28.53 3.59
C GLU A 394 7.03 -29.31 2.77
N PRO A 395 7.86 -28.64 1.95
CA PRO A 395 8.80 -29.32 1.04
C PRO A 395 9.81 -30.23 1.75
N GLU A 396 10.25 -29.84 2.95
CA GLU A 396 11.21 -30.59 3.74
C GLU A 396 10.61 -31.88 4.31
N LEU A 397 9.33 -31.86 4.70
CA LEU A 397 8.62 -33.01 5.25
C LEU A 397 8.13 -33.96 4.16
N GLN A 398 7.84 -33.44 2.98
CA GLN A 398 7.24 -34.17 1.86
C GLN A 398 5.99 -34.98 2.26
N ALA A 399 5.27 -34.49 3.24
CA ALA A 399 4.10 -35.14 3.82
C ALA A 399 3.08 -34.11 4.35
N VAL A 400 1.81 -34.45 4.26
CA VAL A 400 0.72 -33.65 4.78
C VAL A 400 -0.39 -34.50 5.36
N THR A 401 -1.03 -34.03 6.42
CA THR A 401 -2.22 -34.65 7.00
C THR A 401 -3.45 -34.15 6.26
N ILE A 402 -4.28 -35.08 5.82
CA ILE A 402 -5.58 -34.80 5.18
C ILE A 402 -6.72 -35.30 6.06
N SER A 403 -7.88 -34.68 5.94
CA SER A 403 -9.12 -35.10 6.61
C SER A 403 -10.30 -34.96 5.64
N ALA A 404 -11.35 -35.69 5.87
CA ALA A 404 -12.63 -35.53 5.17
C ALA A 404 -13.64 -34.85 6.09
N THR A 405 -14.65 -34.21 5.50
CA THR A 405 -15.78 -33.64 6.25
C THR A 405 -16.98 -34.62 6.23
N THR A 406 -17.96 -34.39 7.11
CA THR A 406 -19.21 -35.18 7.12
C THR A 406 -19.99 -35.10 5.80
N ASP A 407 -19.79 -34.00 5.03
CA ASP A 407 -20.43 -33.78 3.74
C ASP A 407 -19.64 -34.42 2.58
N THR A 408 -18.47 -34.99 2.85
CA THR A 408 -17.66 -35.65 1.82
C THR A 408 -18.35 -36.90 1.31
N ALA A 409 -18.64 -36.96 0.01
CA ALA A 409 -19.26 -38.13 -0.60
C ALA A 409 -18.34 -39.37 -0.48
N LEU A 410 -18.91 -40.51 -0.14
CA LEU A 410 -18.21 -41.79 -0.04
C LEU A 410 -17.59 -42.23 -1.37
N GLY A 411 -16.62 -43.12 -1.30
CA GLY A 411 -15.94 -43.74 -2.43
C GLY A 411 -14.57 -43.14 -2.73
N ILE A 412 -14.00 -43.54 -3.85
CA ILE A 412 -12.62 -43.18 -4.24
C ILE A 412 -12.53 -41.69 -4.62
N LYS A 413 -11.55 -41.00 -4.04
CA LYS A 413 -11.17 -39.63 -4.36
C LYS A 413 -9.76 -39.63 -4.92
N THR A 414 -9.57 -39.04 -6.06
CA THR A 414 -8.25 -38.82 -6.67
C THR A 414 -7.78 -37.43 -6.24
N LEU A 415 -6.63 -37.36 -5.59
CA LEU A 415 -6.06 -36.13 -5.06
C LEU A 415 -4.84 -35.73 -5.88
N PRO A 416 -4.91 -34.66 -6.68
CA PRO A 416 -3.78 -34.14 -7.44
C PRO A 416 -2.72 -33.53 -6.51
N ILE A 417 -1.45 -33.78 -6.79
CA ILE A 417 -0.28 -33.21 -6.11
C ILE A 417 0.55 -32.50 -7.15
N THR A 418 0.92 -31.26 -6.89
CA THR A 418 1.82 -30.45 -7.72
C THR A 418 3.04 -30.07 -6.91
N VAL A 419 4.22 -30.32 -7.50
CA VAL A 419 5.52 -29.95 -6.95
C VAL A 419 6.17 -28.96 -7.89
N THR A 420 6.69 -27.85 -7.36
CA THR A 420 7.40 -26.82 -8.12
C THR A 420 8.84 -26.76 -7.65
N ASP A 421 9.80 -26.76 -8.56
CA ASP A 421 11.20 -26.61 -8.24
C ASP A 421 11.62 -25.13 -8.12
N GLN A 422 12.89 -24.88 -7.77
CA GLN A 422 13.48 -23.55 -7.61
C GLN A 422 13.49 -22.71 -8.90
N TYR A 423 13.26 -23.31 -10.06
CA TYR A 423 13.21 -22.64 -11.38
C TYR A 423 11.77 -22.48 -11.90
N GLY A 424 10.77 -22.90 -11.12
CA GLY A 424 9.36 -22.82 -11.50
C GLY A 424 8.88 -23.98 -12.39
N ASN A 425 9.70 -25.02 -12.61
CA ASN A 425 9.21 -26.22 -13.30
C ASN A 425 8.21 -26.96 -12.41
N LYS A 426 7.10 -27.39 -12.98
CA LYS A 426 6.02 -28.10 -12.27
C LYS A 426 6.02 -29.57 -12.63
N PHE A 427 5.89 -30.41 -11.62
CA PHE A 427 5.77 -31.85 -11.71
C PHE A 427 4.51 -32.27 -10.98
N SER A 428 3.71 -33.17 -11.58
CA SER A 428 2.44 -33.55 -11.00
C SER A 428 2.30 -35.06 -10.87
N THR A 429 1.55 -35.49 -9.88
CA THR A 429 1.09 -36.87 -9.72
C THR A 429 -0.29 -36.85 -9.08
N THR A 430 -0.90 -38.01 -8.94
CA THR A 430 -2.16 -38.18 -8.23
C THR A 430 -2.03 -39.33 -7.24
N VAL A 431 -2.83 -39.28 -6.18
CA VAL A 431 -3.00 -40.38 -5.26
C VAL A 431 -4.49 -40.64 -5.00
N ASP A 432 -4.88 -41.92 -4.98
CA ASP A 432 -6.25 -42.30 -4.69
C ASP A 432 -6.41 -42.68 -3.22
N VAL A 433 -7.54 -42.25 -2.63
CA VAL A 433 -7.95 -42.63 -1.30
C VAL A 433 -9.46 -42.91 -1.29
N GLU A 434 -9.88 -43.92 -0.56
CA GLU A 434 -11.30 -44.25 -0.42
C GLU A 434 -11.87 -43.63 0.83
N ILE A 435 -12.94 -42.88 0.69
CA ILE A 435 -13.73 -42.39 1.82
C ILE A 435 -14.80 -43.41 2.13
N THR A 436 -14.74 -43.94 3.33
CA THR A 436 -15.67 -44.98 3.84
C THR A 436 -16.63 -44.38 4.84
N ASP A 437 -17.76 -45.04 4.99
CA ASP A 437 -18.70 -44.73 6.08
C ASP A 437 -18.05 -45.09 7.40
N ARG A 438 -18.48 -44.43 8.46
CA ARG A 438 -18.08 -44.78 9.83
C ARG A 438 -18.54 -46.17 10.20
N VAL A 439 -17.59 -47.01 10.60
CA VAL A 439 -17.91 -48.36 11.10
C VAL A 439 -18.40 -48.26 12.52
N LYS A 440 -19.71 -48.43 12.74
CA LYS A 440 -20.28 -48.65 14.08
C LYS A 440 -19.89 -50.03 14.57
N LYS A 441 -19.42 -50.14 15.82
CA LYS A 441 -19.04 -51.43 16.40
C LYS A 441 -20.22 -52.34 16.56
N ASN A 442 -21.40 -51.80 16.80
CA ASN A 442 -22.71 -52.49 16.84
C ASN A 442 -23.84 -51.46 16.67
N GLU A 443 -25.08 -51.95 16.43
CA GLU A 443 -26.27 -51.11 16.22
C GLU A 443 -26.66 -50.21 17.41
N ASN A 444 -26.11 -50.50 18.59
CA ASN A 444 -26.39 -49.77 19.83
C ASN A 444 -25.24 -48.86 20.26
N ASP A 445 -24.17 -48.72 19.46
CA ASP A 445 -23.10 -47.79 19.77
C ASP A 445 -23.58 -46.35 19.68
N PHE A 446 -23.41 -45.65 20.80
CA PHE A 446 -23.74 -44.24 20.85
C PHE A 446 -22.72 -43.44 20.03
N ASP A 447 -23.24 -42.61 19.16
CA ASP A 447 -22.44 -41.75 18.31
C ASP A 447 -22.76 -40.27 18.59
N TRP A 448 -21.77 -39.52 19.03
CA TRP A 448 -21.92 -38.06 19.28
C TRP A 448 -22.23 -37.26 18.01
N ASP A 449 -21.79 -37.71 16.83
CA ASP A 449 -22.02 -37.03 15.57
C ASP A 449 -23.49 -37.20 15.11
N GLU A 450 -24.18 -38.26 15.56
CA GLU A 450 -25.61 -38.50 15.31
C GLU A 450 -26.48 -38.05 16.50
N ALA A 451 -25.87 -37.61 17.58
CA ALA A 451 -26.60 -37.30 18.81
C ALA A 451 -27.21 -35.89 18.76
N VAL A 452 -28.51 -35.84 19.03
CA VAL A 452 -29.18 -34.56 19.32
C VAL A 452 -29.10 -34.32 20.80
N VAL A 453 -28.31 -33.36 21.23
CA VAL A 453 -28.16 -33.00 22.64
C VAL A 453 -29.21 -31.97 23.04
N TYR A 454 -30.13 -32.33 23.91
CA TYR A 454 -31.08 -31.42 24.55
C TYR A 454 -30.51 -30.99 25.91
N PHE A 455 -30.22 -29.71 26.05
CA PHE A 455 -29.94 -29.14 27.35
C PHE A 455 -31.23 -28.59 27.97
N MET A 456 -31.68 -29.24 29.04
CA MET A 456 -32.89 -28.85 29.75
C MET A 456 -32.53 -28.31 31.15
N MET A 457 -32.94 -27.05 31.40
CA MET A 457 -32.94 -26.51 32.76
C MET A 457 -34.26 -26.89 33.40
N THR A 458 -34.26 -27.85 34.34
CA THR A 458 -35.47 -28.43 34.96
C THR A 458 -36.35 -27.41 35.67
N ASP A 459 -35.79 -26.30 36.08
CA ASP A 459 -36.51 -25.19 36.73
C ASP A 459 -37.28 -24.28 35.76
N ARG A 460 -37.12 -24.47 34.43
CA ARG A 460 -37.74 -23.64 33.38
C ARG A 460 -38.72 -24.38 32.48
N PHE A 461 -38.94 -25.65 32.73
CA PHE A 461 -39.91 -26.44 31.96
C PHE A 461 -41.27 -26.43 32.66
N PHE A 462 -42.32 -26.43 31.83
CA PHE A 462 -43.69 -26.62 32.36
C PHE A 462 -43.80 -28.00 33.00
N ASP A 463 -44.16 -28.00 34.27
CA ASP A 463 -44.37 -29.23 35.01
C ASP A 463 -45.65 -29.95 34.54
N GLY A 464 -45.43 -31.08 33.90
CA GLY A 464 -46.53 -31.89 33.36
C GLY A 464 -47.29 -32.70 34.44
N ASN A 465 -46.82 -32.71 35.68
CA ASN A 465 -47.48 -33.43 36.81
C ASN A 465 -47.17 -32.79 38.17
N GLU A 466 -48.01 -31.88 38.59
CA GLU A 466 -47.88 -31.14 39.86
C GLU A 466 -47.97 -32.05 41.11
N SER A 467 -48.47 -33.26 40.96
CA SER A 467 -48.69 -34.17 42.10
C SER A 467 -47.38 -34.78 42.65
N ASN A 468 -46.28 -34.69 41.97
CA ASN A 468 -44.95 -35.17 42.38
C ASN A 468 -44.02 -34.08 42.91
N ASN A 469 -44.48 -32.84 43.05
CA ASN A 469 -43.68 -31.70 43.50
C ASN A 469 -43.38 -31.70 45.02
N THR A 470 -43.79 -32.73 45.77
CA THR A 470 -43.58 -32.83 47.21
C THR A 470 -42.33 -33.61 47.59
N ALA A 471 -41.44 -33.95 46.68
CA ALA A 471 -40.15 -34.55 46.99
C ALA A 471 -39.29 -33.55 47.74
N SER A 472 -39.28 -33.57 49.06
CA SER A 472 -38.32 -32.92 49.92
C SER A 472 -36.92 -33.52 49.65
N GLY A 473 -35.99 -32.78 49.07
CA GLY A 473 -34.58 -33.12 49.05
C GLY A 473 -33.91 -32.79 50.37
#